data_454860ac342b93d1728aae973fecb198
#
_entry.id   454860ac342b93d1728aae973fecb198
#
_cell.length_a   1.000
_cell.length_b   1.000
_cell.length_c   1.000
_cell.angle_alpha   90.00
_cell.angle_beta   90.00
_cell.angle_gamma   90.00
#
_symmetry.space_group_name_H-M   'P 1'
#
loop_
_entity.id
_entity.type
_entity.pdbx_description
1 polymer ?
#
loop_
_entity_poly.entity_id
_entity_poly.type
_entity_poly.pdbx_seq_one_letter_code
_entity_poly.pdbx_strand_id
1 'polypeptide(L)'
;NHVHEVTKDDLVVFLAKMEKEGYTPKSISRKLNSVRTFYRFLKINEYITDDPSLLVLHPRYQPAPPRILTPTEYRALRDAARNDPRMSAVIELLLQTGIRIGELAALKLSDIEKDKIHIRPVEKHEERTVPLNKRAQEALNRYKEVRPKTENNHLFITKSGKPFLIRNIRTAIERYLRMCEIKNAKVNDLRHTFVSHHLKHGVSLVLISKMLGHKRLSTTERYLEYVKDRAKETAALS
;
A
#
# COMPACT_ATOMS: atom_id res chain seq x y z
N ASN A 1 -10.32 24.22 27.31
CA ASN A 1 -9.31 23.53 28.11
C ASN A 1 -7.96 23.68 27.41
N HIS A 2 -6.94 24.00 28.18
CA HIS A 2 -5.57 24.10 27.67
C HIS A 2 -4.94 22.69 27.57
N VAL A 3 -4.00 22.51 26.66
CA VAL A 3 -3.42 21.18 26.36
C VAL A 3 -2.71 20.57 27.57
N HIS A 4 -2.18 21.40 28.46
CA HIS A 4 -1.50 20.99 29.72
C HIS A 4 -2.48 20.55 30.82
N GLU A 5 -3.78 20.83 30.68
CA GLU A 5 -4.82 20.42 31.64
C GLU A 5 -5.43 19.05 31.30
N VAL A 6 -5.16 18.53 30.10
CA VAL A 6 -5.73 17.25 29.66
C VAL A 6 -5.11 16.10 30.46
N THR A 7 -5.96 15.32 31.07
CA THR A 7 -5.60 14.18 31.89
C THR A 7 -5.66 12.86 31.10
N LYS A 8 -5.16 11.79 31.70
CA LYS A 8 -5.37 10.42 31.21
C LYS A 8 -6.87 10.11 31.03
N ASP A 9 -7.68 10.52 32.01
CA ASP A 9 -9.11 10.20 32.05
C ASP A 9 -9.88 10.91 30.92
N ASP A 10 -9.51 12.14 30.59
CA ASP A 10 -10.08 12.85 29.42
C ASP A 10 -9.80 12.09 28.11
N LEU A 11 -8.58 11.56 27.97
CA LEU A 11 -8.22 10.76 26.81
C LEU A 11 -8.98 9.42 26.77
N VAL A 12 -9.19 8.77 27.91
CA VAL A 12 -9.99 7.55 28.02
C VAL A 12 -11.45 7.82 27.64
N VAL A 13 -12.04 8.91 28.15
CA VAL A 13 -13.40 9.34 27.80
C VAL A 13 -13.52 9.64 26.31
N PHE A 14 -12.52 10.33 25.72
CA PHE A 14 -12.47 10.60 24.28
C PHE A 14 -12.48 9.30 23.46
N LEU A 15 -11.66 8.30 23.82
CA LEU A 15 -11.61 7.02 23.11
C LEU A 15 -12.90 6.22 23.28
N ALA A 16 -13.50 6.23 24.48
CA ALA A 16 -14.79 5.59 24.75
C ALA A 16 -15.93 6.23 23.93
N LYS A 17 -15.90 7.57 23.76
CA LYS A 17 -16.84 8.27 22.86
C LYS A 17 -16.71 7.79 21.43
N MET A 18 -15.49 7.65 20.92
CA MET A 18 -15.25 7.12 19.57
C MET A 18 -15.80 5.71 19.39
N GLU A 19 -15.66 4.85 20.42
CA GLU A 19 -16.20 3.49 20.40
C GLU A 19 -17.74 3.51 20.31
N LYS A 20 -18.41 4.37 21.10
CA LYS A 20 -19.86 4.59 21.03
C LYS A 20 -20.33 5.14 19.67
N GLU A 21 -19.49 5.94 19.01
CA GLU A 21 -19.74 6.44 17.64
C GLU A 21 -19.46 5.39 16.55
N GLY A 22 -19.12 4.14 16.92
CA GLY A 22 -18.92 3.02 15.99
C GLY A 22 -17.56 2.97 15.30
N TYR A 23 -16.55 3.68 15.80
CA TYR A 23 -15.19 3.55 15.27
C TYR A 23 -14.62 2.17 15.61
N THR A 24 -13.93 1.56 14.63
CA THR A 24 -13.25 0.28 14.84
C THR A 24 -12.07 0.41 15.82
N PRO A 25 -11.72 -0.64 16.60
CA PRO A 25 -10.57 -0.62 17.51
C PRO A 25 -9.25 -0.23 16.80
N LYS A 26 -9.08 -0.63 15.53
CA LYS A 26 -7.95 -0.21 14.68
C LYS A 26 -7.94 1.30 14.44
N SER A 27 -9.11 1.90 14.19
CA SER A 27 -9.24 3.35 13.98
C SER A 27 -8.95 4.12 15.26
N ILE A 28 -9.46 3.64 16.40
CA ILE A 28 -9.21 4.20 17.72
C ILE A 28 -7.71 4.14 18.06
N SER A 29 -7.07 2.97 17.85
CA SER A 29 -5.63 2.81 18.06
C SER A 29 -4.81 3.78 17.21
N ARG A 30 -5.21 4.03 15.95
CA ARG A 30 -4.56 5.03 15.09
C ARG A 30 -4.71 6.46 15.61
N LYS A 31 -5.88 6.81 16.12
CA LYS A 31 -6.13 8.12 16.73
C LYS A 31 -5.29 8.32 17.98
N LEU A 32 -5.22 7.31 18.86
CA LEU A 32 -4.34 7.34 20.04
C LEU A 32 -2.87 7.51 19.65
N ASN A 33 -2.39 6.86 18.59
CA ASN A 33 -1.03 7.09 18.09
C ASN A 33 -0.80 8.55 17.62
N SER A 34 -1.80 9.18 17.00
CA SER A 34 -1.73 10.59 16.63
C SER A 34 -1.64 11.50 17.86
N VAL A 35 -2.46 11.22 18.87
CA VAL A 35 -2.42 11.93 20.18
C VAL A 35 -1.05 11.76 20.83
N ARG A 36 -0.52 10.53 20.92
CA ARG A 36 0.82 10.27 21.46
C ARG A 36 1.93 11.00 20.70
N THR A 37 1.83 11.09 19.38
CA THR A 37 2.81 11.82 18.56
C THR A 37 2.76 13.31 18.89
N PHE A 38 1.57 13.86 19.07
CA PHE A 38 1.36 15.26 19.43
C PHE A 38 1.89 15.55 20.84
N TYR A 39 1.54 14.75 21.85
CA TYR A 39 2.05 14.93 23.21
C TYR A 39 3.56 14.75 23.31
N ARG A 40 4.14 13.81 22.58
CA ARG A 40 5.59 13.65 22.46
C ARG A 40 6.24 14.92 21.89
N PHE A 41 5.65 15.54 20.86
CA PHE A 41 6.14 16.80 20.31
C PHE A 41 6.10 17.90 21.36
N LEU A 42 5.00 18.06 22.10
CA LEU A 42 4.87 19.05 23.16
C LEU A 42 5.93 18.86 24.26
N LYS A 43 6.16 17.60 24.66
CA LYS A 43 7.14 17.26 25.70
C LYS A 43 8.58 17.53 25.24
N ILE A 44 8.93 17.17 24.02
CA ILE A 44 10.27 17.42 23.44
C ILE A 44 10.57 18.92 23.33
N ASN A 45 9.54 19.73 23.06
CA ASN A 45 9.69 21.19 22.97
C ASN A 45 9.38 21.92 24.29
N GLU A 46 9.33 21.19 25.41
CA GLU A 46 9.17 21.72 26.77
C GLU A 46 7.86 22.52 27.01
N TYR A 47 6.84 22.33 26.15
CA TYR A 47 5.52 22.94 26.34
C TYR A 47 4.73 22.28 27.48
N ILE A 48 5.07 21.04 27.84
CA ILE A 48 4.48 20.26 28.93
C ILE A 48 5.56 19.44 29.61
N THR A 49 5.38 19.19 30.94
CA THR A 49 6.25 18.33 31.73
C THR A 49 5.90 16.85 31.60
N ASP A 50 4.62 16.55 31.53
CA ASP A 50 4.12 15.17 31.53
C ASP A 50 3.28 14.85 30.30
N ASP A 51 3.35 13.59 29.86
CA ASP A 51 2.61 13.08 28.70
C ASP A 51 1.49 12.11 29.18
N PRO A 52 0.24 12.58 29.31
CA PRO A 52 -0.86 11.75 29.79
C PRO A 52 -1.22 10.63 28.81
N SER A 53 -0.85 10.75 27.55
CA SER A 53 -1.19 9.77 26.51
C SER A 53 -0.44 8.44 26.67
N LEU A 54 0.71 8.43 27.33
CA LEU A 54 1.49 7.21 27.61
C LEU A 54 0.78 6.26 28.55
N LEU A 55 -0.05 6.79 29.44
CA LEU A 55 -0.82 6.01 30.44
C LEU A 55 -2.08 5.35 29.86
N VAL A 56 -2.48 5.70 28.63
CA VAL A 56 -3.67 5.18 27.98
C VAL A 56 -3.32 3.90 27.21
N LEU A 57 -4.03 2.82 27.46
CA LEU A 57 -3.81 1.55 26.77
C LEU A 57 -4.39 1.55 25.35
N HIS A 58 -3.69 0.91 24.43
CA HIS A 58 -4.23 0.66 23.09
C HIS A 58 -5.36 -0.36 23.13
N PRO A 59 -6.45 -0.12 22.38
CA PRO A 59 -7.48 -1.14 22.21
C PRO A 59 -6.87 -2.37 21.52
N ARG A 60 -7.17 -3.55 22.07
CA ARG A 60 -6.73 -4.82 21.48
C ARG A 60 -7.54 -5.10 20.22
N TYR A 61 -6.88 -5.47 19.14
CA TYR A 61 -7.51 -5.96 17.92
C TYR A 61 -6.58 -6.91 17.17
N GLN A 62 -7.17 -7.88 16.50
CA GLN A 62 -6.42 -8.74 15.59
C GLN A 62 -6.53 -8.15 14.17
N PRO A 63 -5.40 -7.86 13.49
CA PRO A 63 -5.44 -7.41 12.11
C PRO A 63 -6.03 -8.52 11.22
N ALA A 64 -7.02 -8.19 10.40
CA ALA A 64 -7.50 -9.12 9.40
C ALA A 64 -6.36 -9.52 8.45
N PRO A 65 -6.34 -10.78 7.97
CA PRO A 65 -5.37 -11.23 6.99
C PRO A 65 -5.44 -10.37 5.73
N PRO A 66 -4.30 -10.18 5.03
CA PRO A 66 -4.29 -9.44 3.78
C PRO A 66 -5.09 -10.20 2.73
N ARG A 67 -5.95 -9.48 1.99
CA ARG A 67 -6.64 -10.05 0.85
C ARG A 67 -5.64 -10.27 -0.28
N ILE A 68 -5.66 -11.46 -0.85
CA ILE A 68 -4.83 -11.88 -1.97
C ILE A 68 -5.77 -12.24 -3.11
N LEU A 69 -5.56 -11.69 -4.30
CA LEU A 69 -6.35 -12.03 -5.47
C LEU A 69 -6.16 -13.51 -5.85
N THR A 70 -7.25 -14.17 -6.16
CA THR A 70 -7.19 -15.52 -6.73
C THR A 70 -6.57 -15.47 -8.13
N PRO A 71 -6.09 -16.60 -8.69
CA PRO A 71 -5.58 -16.63 -10.06
C PRO A 71 -6.62 -16.18 -11.11
N THR A 72 -7.89 -16.45 -10.87
CA THR A 72 -8.99 -16.01 -11.75
C THR A 72 -9.20 -14.51 -11.67
N GLU A 73 -9.31 -13.93 -10.46
CA GLU A 73 -9.43 -12.50 -10.25
C GLU A 73 -8.22 -11.72 -10.80
N TYR A 74 -7.02 -12.25 -10.60
CA TYR A 74 -5.78 -11.70 -11.14
C TYR A 74 -5.83 -11.59 -12.67
N ARG A 75 -6.28 -12.65 -13.35
CA ARG A 75 -6.43 -12.66 -14.82
C ARG A 75 -7.53 -11.70 -15.26
N ALA A 76 -8.72 -11.78 -14.66
CA ALA A 76 -9.86 -10.92 -14.99
C ALA A 76 -9.50 -9.43 -14.90
N LEU A 77 -8.81 -9.01 -13.84
CA LEU A 77 -8.37 -7.63 -13.67
C LEU A 77 -7.43 -7.16 -14.78
N ARG A 78 -6.50 -8.00 -15.19
CA ARG A 78 -5.53 -7.71 -16.27
C ARG A 78 -6.24 -7.64 -17.62
N ASP A 79 -7.13 -8.57 -17.90
CA ASP A 79 -7.86 -8.66 -19.16
C ASP A 79 -8.81 -7.46 -19.31
N ALA A 80 -9.50 -7.06 -18.26
CA ALA A 80 -10.36 -5.87 -18.25
C ALA A 80 -9.59 -4.57 -18.59
N ALA A 81 -8.32 -4.47 -18.18
CA ALA A 81 -7.49 -3.30 -18.46
C ALA A 81 -6.78 -3.35 -19.81
N ARG A 82 -6.86 -4.46 -20.57
CA ARG A 82 -6.06 -4.73 -21.78
C ARG A 82 -6.20 -3.63 -22.84
N ASN A 83 -7.41 -3.08 -22.99
CA ASN A 83 -7.73 -2.06 -24.01
C ASN A 83 -7.44 -0.62 -23.55
N ASP A 84 -7.01 -0.42 -22.30
CA ASP A 84 -6.52 0.87 -21.80
C ASP A 84 -5.02 0.75 -21.51
N PRO A 85 -4.13 1.14 -22.44
CA PRO A 85 -2.68 0.95 -22.27
C PRO A 85 -2.14 1.60 -20.99
N ARG A 86 -2.67 2.75 -20.56
CA ARG A 86 -2.26 3.41 -19.33
C ARG A 86 -2.65 2.58 -18.11
N MET A 87 -3.90 2.13 -18.03
CA MET A 87 -4.36 1.34 -16.89
C MET A 87 -3.76 -0.06 -16.89
N SER A 88 -3.55 -0.64 -18.05
CA SER A 88 -2.81 -1.90 -18.20
C SER A 88 -1.40 -1.77 -17.61
N ALA A 89 -0.65 -0.71 -17.96
CA ALA A 89 0.68 -0.47 -17.41
C ALA A 89 0.65 -0.22 -15.89
N VAL A 90 -0.32 0.56 -15.38
CA VAL A 90 -0.50 0.80 -13.94
C VAL A 90 -0.74 -0.50 -13.18
N ILE A 91 -1.67 -1.32 -13.65
CA ILE A 91 -2.05 -2.59 -12.99
C ILE A 91 -0.91 -3.61 -13.07
N GLU A 92 -0.27 -3.76 -14.25
CA GLU A 92 0.89 -4.65 -14.40
C GLU A 92 2.05 -4.23 -13.48
N LEU A 93 2.41 -2.96 -13.42
CA LEU A 93 3.48 -2.53 -12.52
C LEU A 93 3.16 -2.86 -11.06
N LEU A 94 1.95 -2.58 -10.58
CA LEU A 94 1.56 -2.89 -9.20
C LEU A 94 1.61 -4.40 -8.92
N LEU A 95 1.14 -5.22 -9.86
CA LEU A 95 1.10 -6.69 -9.72
C LEU A 95 2.47 -7.35 -9.89
N GLN A 96 3.37 -6.81 -10.73
CA GLN A 96 4.65 -7.43 -11.06
C GLN A 96 5.82 -6.91 -10.22
N THR A 97 5.68 -5.76 -9.59
CA THR A 97 6.76 -5.14 -8.80
C THR A 97 6.41 -4.95 -7.33
N GLY A 98 5.14 -4.97 -6.99
CA GLY A 98 4.65 -4.73 -5.64
C GLY A 98 4.93 -3.31 -5.11
N ILE A 99 5.27 -2.33 -5.96
CA ILE A 99 5.51 -0.95 -5.53
C ILE A 99 4.25 -0.32 -4.95
N ARG A 100 4.40 0.73 -4.13
CA ARG A 100 3.27 1.46 -3.55
C ARG A 100 2.64 2.38 -4.60
N ILE A 101 1.33 2.60 -4.48
CA ILE A 101 0.61 3.54 -5.37
C ILE A 101 1.22 4.95 -5.37
N GLY A 102 1.74 5.42 -4.23
CA GLY A 102 2.43 6.71 -4.14
C GLY A 102 3.76 6.72 -4.91
N GLU A 103 4.52 5.64 -4.81
CA GLU A 103 5.76 5.44 -5.58
C GLU A 103 5.45 5.39 -7.08
N LEU A 104 4.43 4.62 -7.48
CA LEU A 104 3.98 4.55 -8.87
C LEU A 104 3.57 5.91 -9.44
N ALA A 105 2.81 6.70 -8.67
CA ALA A 105 2.38 8.04 -9.11
C ALA A 105 3.54 9.03 -9.25
N ALA A 106 4.62 8.86 -8.47
CA ALA A 106 5.81 9.70 -8.50
C ALA A 106 6.84 9.30 -9.56
N LEU A 107 6.69 8.13 -10.22
CA LEU A 107 7.63 7.66 -11.26
C LEU A 107 7.78 8.68 -12.39
N LYS A 108 9.01 8.88 -12.80
CA LYS A 108 9.38 9.67 -13.98
C LYS A 108 9.82 8.78 -15.13
N LEU A 109 9.80 9.30 -16.33
CA LEU A 109 10.30 8.58 -17.52
C LEU A 109 11.77 8.15 -17.35
N SER A 110 12.58 8.99 -16.70
CA SER A 110 13.99 8.71 -16.40
C SER A 110 14.22 7.61 -15.38
N ASP A 111 13.20 7.21 -14.63
CA ASP A 111 13.32 6.16 -13.61
C ASP A 111 13.14 4.76 -14.21
N ILE A 112 12.78 4.67 -15.50
CA ILE A 112 12.52 3.41 -16.20
C ILE A 112 13.71 3.05 -17.08
N GLU A 113 14.40 2.01 -16.74
CA GLU A 113 15.37 1.34 -17.59
C GLU A 113 14.76 0.15 -18.34
N LYS A 114 15.54 -0.55 -19.14
CA LYS A 114 15.06 -1.67 -19.97
C LYS A 114 14.43 -2.79 -19.13
N ASP A 115 15.08 -3.14 -18.02
CA ASP A 115 14.77 -4.32 -17.20
C ASP A 115 14.54 -4.00 -15.72
N LYS A 116 14.54 -2.73 -15.34
CA LYS A 116 14.39 -2.30 -13.95
C LYS A 116 13.76 -0.92 -13.80
N ILE A 117 13.26 -0.64 -12.62
CA ILE A 117 12.73 0.66 -12.21
C ILE A 117 13.51 1.17 -11.01
N HIS A 118 13.92 2.43 -11.05
CA HIS A 118 14.43 3.15 -9.90
C HIS A 118 13.27 3.77 -9.12
N ILE A 119 13.10 3.33 -7.89
CA ILE A 119 12.12 3.91 -6.96
C ILE A 119 12.86 4.93 -6.11
N ARG A 120 12.59 6.22 -6.38
CA ARG A 120 13.16 7.32 -5.62
C ARG A 120 12.62 7.35 -4.19
N PRO A 121 13.35 7.96 -3.24
CA PRO A 121 12.84 8.16 -1.91
C PRO A 121 11.53 8.96 -1.96
N VAL A 122 10.48 8.38 -1.38
CA VAL A 122 9.19 9.06 -1.18
C VAL A 122 8.90 9.02 0.31
N GLU A 123 8.73 10.17 0.93
CA GLU A 123 8.56 10.32 2.39
C GLU A 123 9.74 9.70 3.17
N LYS A 124 9.46 8.62 3.93
CA LYS A 124 10.41 7.91 4.79
C LYS A 124 10.96 6.63 4.17
N HIS A 125 10.68 6.38 2.88
CA HIS A 125 11.11 5.16 2.19
C HIS A 125 12.45 5.39 1.48
N GLU A 126 13.32 4.37 1.52
CA GLU A 126 14.64 4.40 0.90
C GLU A 126 14.55 4.17 -0.60
N GLU A 127 15.53 4.70 -1.32
CA GLU A 127 15.73 4.42 -2.73
C GLU A 127 16.01 2.94 -2.95
N ARG A 128 15.48 2.41 -4.02
CA ARG A 128 15.73 1.03 -4.43
C ARG A 128 15.47 0.81 -5.91
N THR A 129 16.07 -0.24 -6.44
CA THR A 129 15.81 -0.72 -7.78
C THR A 129 14.95 -1.98 -7.73
N VAL A 130 13.93 -2.05 -8.58
CA VAL A 130 13.02 -3.20 -8.70
C VAL A 130 13.09 -3.73 -10.12
N PRO A 131 13.32 -5.05 -10.34
CA PRO A 131 13.36 -5.62 -11.66
C PRO A 131 11.98 -5.58 -12.34
N LEU A 132 12.00 -5.41 -13.66
CA LEU A 132 10.83 -5.48 -14.54
C LEU A 132 10.84 -6.79 -15.30
N ASN A 133 9.84 -7.61 -15.10
CA ASN A 133 9.64 -8.78 -15.94
C ASN A 133 9.09 -8.39 -17.34
N LYS A 134 9.13 -9.33 -18.28
CA LYS A 134 8.70 -9.12 -19.67
C LYS A 134 7.29 -8.53 -19.79
N ARG A 135 6.34 -8.97 -18.96
CA ARG A 135 4.96 -8.47 -18.98
C ARG A 135 4.85 -7.00 -18.59
N ALA A 136 5.55 -6.59 -17.55
CA ALA A 136 5.59 -5.19 -17.12
C ALA A 136 6.25 -4.31 -18.18
N GLN A 137 7.34 -4.79 -18.80
CA GLN A 137 8.03 -4.09 -19.91
C GLN A 137 7.09 -3.89 -21.11
N GLU A 138 6.41 -4.95 -21.55
CA GLU A 138 5.45 -4.89 -22.67
C GLU A 138 4.30 -3.91 -22.41
N ALA A 139 3.74 -3.93 -21.20
CA ALA A 139 2.66 -3.02 -20.83
C ALA A 139 3.15 -1.56 -20.78
N LEU A 140 4.35 -1.32 -20.26
CA LEU A 140 4.97 0.00 -20.26
C LEU A 140 5.24 0.52 -21.68
N ASN A 141 5.77 -0.33 -22.57
CA ASN A 141 6.08 0.07 -23.94
C ASN A 141 4.80 0.45 -24.68
N ARG A 142 3.76 -0.36 -24.61
CA ARG A 142 2.44 -0.04 -25.19
C ARG A 142 1.87 1.28 -24.66
N TYR A 143 2.05 1.56 -23.36
CA TYR A 143 1.61 2.84 -22.81
C TYR A 143 2.47 4.01 -23.32
N LYS A 144 3.79 3.84 -23.40
CA LYS A 144 4.70 4.90 -23.91
C LYS A 144 4.38 5.30 -25.34
N GLU A 145 3.95 4.37 -26.20
CA GLU A 145 3.53 4.62 -27.58
C GLU A 145 2.32 5.56 -27.69
N VAL A 146 1.36 5.44 -26.75
CA VAL A 146 0.13 6.25 -26.75
C VAL A 146 0.14 7.37 -25.71
N ARG A 147 1.24 7.51 -24.97
CA ARG A 147 1.35 8.55 -23.94
C ARG A 147 1.33 9.94 -24.60
N PRO A 148 0.50 10.90 -24.14
CA PRO A 148 0.49 12.24 -24.67
C PRO A 148 1.88 12.87 -24.68
N LYS A 149 2.24 13.51 -25.79
CA LYS A 149 3.50 14.28 -25.88
C LYS A 149 3.35 15.55 -25.03
N THR A 150 4.25 15.73 -24.07
CA THR A 150 4.23 16.85 -23.11
C THR A 150 5.62 17.00 -22.49
N GLU A 151 5.93 18.16 -21.96
CA GLU A 151 7.15 18.41 -21.19
C GLU A 151 7.11 17.77 -19.80
N ASN A 152 5.95 17.27 -19.37
CA ASN A 152 5.80 16.63 -18.08
C ASN A 152 6.55 15.29 -18.02
N ASN A 153 7.52 15.18 -17.13
CA ASN A 153 8.38 14.02 -17.00
C ASN A 153 7.78 12.86 -16.18
N HIS A 154 6.58 13.01 -15.60
CA HIS A 154 5.94 11.88 -14.90
C HIS A 154 5.63 10.76 -15.88
N LEU A 155 5.89 9.52 -15.47
CA LEU A 155 5.56 8.34 -16.28
C LEU A 155 4.07 8.31 -16.59
N PHE A 156 3.24 8.35 -15.55
CA PHE A 156 1.78 8.32 -15.68
C PHE A 156 1.18 9.71 -15.67
N ILE A 157 0.49 10.06 -16.75
CA ILE A 157 -0.16 11.37 -16.93
C ILE A 157 -1.63 11.20 -17.36
N THR A 158 -2.39 12.25 -17.20
CA THR A 158 -3.76 12.36 -17.73
C THR A 158 -3.73 12.61 -19.23
N LYS A 159 -4.90 12.55 -19.90
CA LYS A 159 -5.02 12.94 -21.32
C LYS A 159 -4.61 14.38 -21.58
N SER A 160 -4.73 15.26 -20.56
CA SER A 160 -4.31 16.67 -20.64
C SER A 160 -2.83 16.91 -20.28
N GLY A 161 -2.01 15.86 -20.17
CA GLY A 161 -0.58 15.97 -19.88
C GLY A 161 -0.21 16.25 -18.41
N LYS A 162 -1.18 16.35 -17.50
CA LYS A 162 -0.93 16.57 -16.05
C LYS A 162 -0.60 15.26 -15.34
N PRO A 163 0.16 15.28 -14.22
CA PRO A 163 0.45 14.08 -13.44
C PRO A 163 -0.81 13.31 -13.04
N PHE A 164 -0.75 11.98 -13.14
CA PHE A 164 -1.88 11.13 -12.74
C PHE A 164 -1.87 10.95 -11.22
N LEU A 165 -2.70 11.70 -10.52
CA LEU A 165 -2.72 11.79 -9.06
C LEU A 165 -3.09 10.45 -8.40
N ILE A 166 -2.54 10.18 -7.23
CA ILE A 166 -2.78 8.96 -6.42
C ILE A 166 -4.28 8.67 -6.27
N ARG A 167 -5.09 9.69 -5.95
CA ARG A 167 -6.56 9.53 -5.81
C ARG A 167 -7.20 9.03 -7.10
N ASN A 168 -6.76 9.56 -8.26
CA ASN A 168 -7.33 9.20 -9.56
C ASN A 168 -6.91 7.79 -9.98
N ILE A 169 -5.65 7.41 -9.71
CA ILE A 169 -5.16 6.04 -9.93
C ILE A 169 -5.97 5.05 -9.07
N ARG A 170 -6.19 5.38 -7.80
CA ARG A 170 -6.98 4.55 -6.88
C ARG A 170 -8.40 4.36 -7.40
N THR A 171 -9.11 5.45 -7.70
CA THR A 171 -10.48 5.40 -8.23
C THR A 171 -10.56 4.62 -9.54
N ALA A 172 -9.56 4.76 -10.43
CA ALA A 172 -9.51 4.00 -11.67
C ALA A 172 -9.35 2.49 -11.40
N ILE A 173 -8.42 2.07 -10.52
CA ILE A 173 -8.24 0.66 -10.16
C ILE A 173 -9.50 0.10 -9.50
N GLU A 174 -10.13 0.82 -8.58
CA GLU A 174 -11.38 0.42 -7.93
C GLU A 174 -12.52 0.23 -8.94
N ARG A 175 -12.57 1.04 -10.00
CA ARG A 175 -13.51 0.85 -11.10
C ARG A 175 -13.27 -0.48 -11.82
N TYR A 176 -12.02 -0.82 -12.15
CA TYR A 176 -11.68 -2.10 -12.79
C TYR A 176 -11.99 -3.29 -11.89
N LEU A 177 -11.70 -3.19 -10.59
CA LEU A 177 -12.05 -4.23 -9.62
C LEU A 177 -13.57 -4.48 -9.59
N ARG A 178 -14.38 -3.41 -9.62
CA ARG A 178 -15.86 -3.52 -9.69
C ARG A 178 -16.33 -4.11 -11.00
N MET A 179 -15.75 -3.72 -12.14
CA MET A 179 -16.10 -4.27 -13.46
C MET A 179 -15.85 -5.78 -13.53
N CYS A 180 -14.86 -6.29 -12.81
CA CYS A 180 -14.54 -7.71 -12.70
C CYS A 180 -15.26 -8.40 -11.55
N GLU A 181 -16.20 -7.73 -10.85
CA GLU A 181 -16.91 -8.26 -9.68
C GLU A 181 -15.98 -8.73 -8.53
N ILE A 182 -14.75 -8.19 -8.48
CA ILE A 182 -13.77 -8.55 -7.45
C ILE A 182 -14.13 -7.79 -6.16
N LYS A 183 -14.92 -8.46 -5.32
CA LYS A 183 -15.43 -7.88 -4.06
C LYS A 183 -14.33 -7.73 -3.01
N ASN A 184 -14.49 -6.70 -2.15
CA ASN A 184 -13.62 -6.46 -0.99
C ASN A 184 -12.13 -6.30 -1.31
N ALA A 185 -11.76 -6.03 -2.57
CA ALA A 185 -10.39 -5.79 -2.97
C ALA A 185 -10.08 -4.30 -3.05
N LYS A 186 -8.85 -3.95 -2.68
CA LYS A 186 -8.30 -2.59 -2.66
C LYS A 186 -6.98 -2.57 -3.41
N VAL A 187 -6.51 -1.39 -3.77
CA VAL A 187 -5.24 -1.21 -4.50
C VAL A 187 -4.06 -1.91 -3.80
N ASN A 188 -4.01 -1.84 -2.46
CA ASN A 188 -2.92 -2.47 -1.71
C ASN A 188 -2.92 -4.00 -1.81
N ASP A 189 -4.05 -4.61 -2.17
CA ASP A 189 -4.17 -6.06 -2.31
C ASP A 189 -3.44 -6.59 -3.55
N LEU A 190 -3.20 -5.72 -4.54
CA LEU A 190 -2.32 -6.05 -5.67
C LEU A 190 -0.89 -6.29 -5.17
N ARG A 191 -0.40 -5.46 -4.23
CA ARG A 191 0.89 -5.63 -3.59
C ARG A 191 0.91 -6.87 -2.67
N HIS A 192 -0.17 -7.14 -1.95
CA HIS A 192 -0.29 -8.37 -1.14
C HIS A 192 -0.25 -9.61 -2.04
N THR A 193 -0.87 -9.55 -3.21
CA THR A 193 -0.87 -10.62 -4.22
C THR A 193 0.55 -10.86 -4.76
N PHE A 194 1.30 -9.78 -5.08
CA PHE A 194 2.70 -9.89 -5.46
C PHE A 194 3.54 -10.64 -4.41
N VAL A 195 3.43 -10.25 -3.14
CA VAL A 195 4.19 -10.88 -2.04
C VAL A 195 3.84 -12.37 -1.92
N SER A 196 2.55 -12.69 -1.85
CA SER A 196 2.08 -14.06 -1.73
C SER A 196 2.53 -14.93 -2.90
N HIS A 197 2.47 -14.39 -4.13
CA HIS A 197 2.91 -15.10 -5.33
C HIS A 197 4.41 -15.45 -5.25
N HIS A 198 5.26 -14.50 -4.90
CA HIS A 198 6.70 -14.71 -4.83
C HIS A 198 7.09 -15.68 -3.69
N LEU A 199 6.44 -15.57 -2.53
CA LEU A 199 6.67 -16.51 -1.42
C LEU A 199 6.28 -17.94 -1.80
N LYS A 200 5.17 -18.14 -2.51
CA LYS A 200 4.74 -19.47 -3.00
C LYS A 200 5.71 -20.08 -4.00
N HIS A 201 6.44 -19.24 -4.74
CA HIS A 201 7.46 -19.69 -5.70
C HIS A 201 8.88 -19.76 -5.10
N GLY A 202 9.00 -19.74 -3.76
CA GLY A 202 10.26 -19.93 -3.06
C GLY A 202 11.22 -18.75 -3.08
N VAL A 203 10.75 -17.56 -3.49
CA VAL A 203 11.59 -16.35 -3.43
C VAL A 203 11.86 -16.00 -1.98
N SER A 204 13.13 -15.74 -1.64
CA SER A 204 13.53 -15.47 -0.26
C SER A 204 12.84 -14.23 0.32
N LEU A 205 12.46 -14.32 1.59
CA LEU A 205 11.79 -13.24 2.32
C LEU A 205 12.61 -11.94 2.31
N VAL A 206 13.96 -12.09 2.43
CA VAL A 206 14.89 -10.96 2.41
C VAL A 206 14.85 -10.24 1.06
N LEU A 207 14.83 -10.98 -0.05
CA LEU A 207 14.75 -10.40 -1.39
C LEU A 207 13.42 -9.66 -1.59
N ILE A 208 12.30 -10.28 -1.22
CA ILE A 208 10.98 -9.65 -1.28
C ILE A 208 10.96 -8.38 -0.42
N SER A 209 11.50 -8.42 0.81
CA SER A 209 11.58 -7.27 1.70
C SER A 209 12.34 -6.11 1.07
N LYS A 210 13.48 -6.38 0.43
CA LYS A 210 14.29 -5.38 -0.31
C LYS A 210 13.50 -4.80 -1.49
N MET A 211 12.89 -5.63 -2.34
CA MET A 211 12.07 -5.17 -3.47
C MET A 211 10.92 -4.26 -3.01
N LEU A 212 10.30 -4.57 -1.88
CA LEU A 212 9.19 -3.81 -1.33
C LEU A 212 9.62 -2.54 -0.56
N GLY A 213 10.90 -2.40 -0.23
CA GLY A 213 11.40 -1.30 0.59
C GLY A 213 10.81 -1.35 2.01
N HIS A 214 10.82 -2.51 2.65
CA HIS A 214 10.43 -2.65 4.04
C HIS A 214 11.64 -2.38 4.94
N LYS A 215 11.53 -1.41 5.84
CA LYS A 215 12.58 -1.11 6.82
C LYS A 215 12.82 -2.21 7.84
N ARG A 216 11.80 -3.03 8.10
CA ARG A 216 11.85 -4.15 9.04
C ARG A 216 11.41 -5.42 8.33
N LEU A 217 12.21 -6.48 8.44
CA LEU A 217 11.90 -7.79 7.85
C LEU A 217 10.58 -8.35 8.41
N SER A 218 10.28 -8.08 9.69
CA SER A 218 9.03 -8.47 10.37
C SER A 218 7.76 -8.00 9.63
N THR A 219 7.85 -6.92 8.85
CA THR A 219 6.73 -6.48 8.00
C THR A 219 6.44 -7.48 6.88
N THR A 220 7.47 -8.18 6.38
CA THR A 220 7.32 -9.20 5.34
C THR A 220 7.06 -10.59 5.94
N GLU A 221 7.62 -10.90 7.12
CA GLU A 221 7.41 -12.16 7.84
C GLU A 221 5.93 -12.45 8.10
N ARG A 222 5.14 -11.43 8.35
CA ARG A 222 3.69 -11.54 8.54
C ARG A 222 2.96 -12.23 7.38
N TYR A 223 3.53 -12.23 6.17
CA TYR A 223 2.95 -12.94 5.03
C TYR A 223 3.20 -14.44 5.06
N LEU A 224 4.20 -14.93 5.81
CA LEU A 224 4.48 -16.36 5.93
C LEU A 224 3.32 -17.13 6.55
N GLU A 225 2.68 -16.56 7.57
CA GLU A 225 1.52 -17.15 8.23
C GLU A 225 0.39 -17.39 7.23
N TYR A 226 0.09 -16.38 6.40
CA TYR A 226 -0.99 -16.44 5.41
C TYR A 226 -0.71 -17.38 4.23
N VAL A 227 0.56 -17.62 3.89
CA VAL A 227 0.92 -18.56 2.84
C VAL A 227 0.83 -20.00 3.36
N LYS A 228 1.20 -20.25 4.64
CA LYS A 228 1.10 -21.56 5.28
C LYS A 228 -0.35 -22.01 5.50
N ASP A 229 -1.24 -21.14 5.94
CA ASP A 229 -2.64 -21.46 6.18
C ASP A 229 -3.36 -21.86 4.89
N ARG A 230 -3.13 -21.15 3.80
CA ARG A 230 -3.71 -21.51 2.50
C ARG A 230 -3.14 -22.81 1.91
N ALA A 231 -1.92 -23.17 2.19
CA ALA A 231 -1.36 -24.47 1.77
C ALA A 231 -2.04 -25.61 2.52
N LYS A 232 -2.41 -25.42 3.79
CA LYS A 232 -3.19 -26.40 4.59
C LYS A 232 -4.62 -26.54 4.08
N GLU A 233 -5.29 -25.43 3.73
CA GLU A 233 -6.65 -25.46 3.13
C GLU A 233 -6.68 -26.21 1.81
N THR A 234 -5.65 -26.02 0.96
CA THR A 234 -5.55 -26.72 -0.33
C THR A 234 -5.25 -28.21 -0.15
N ALA A 235 -4.42 -28.58 0.83
CA ALA A 235 -4.12 -29.97 1.16
C ALA A 235 -5.28 -30.72 1.86
N ALA A 236 -6.18 -30.00 2.52
CA ALA A 236 -7.38 -30.59 3.15
C ALA A 236 -8.53 -30.82 2.16
N LEU A 237 -8.43 -30.30 0.93
CA LEU A 237 -9.41 -30.45 -0.15
C LEU A 237 -8.92 -31.40 -1.26
N SER A 238 -7.75 -31.98 -1.12
CA SER A 238 -7.18 -33.03 -1.97
C SER A 238 -7.23 -34.38 -1.28
#